data_60f223c3d2d5423386f69632832f84f7
#
_entry.id   60f223c3d2d5423386f69632832f84f7
#
_cell.length_a   1.000
_cell.length_b   1.000
_cell.length_c   1.000
_cell.angle_alpha   90.00
_cell.angle_beta   90.00
_cell.angle_gamma   90.00
#
_symmetry.space_group_name_H-M   'P 1'
#
loop_
_entity.id
_entity.type
_entity.pdbx_description
1 polymer ?
#
loop_
_entity_poly.entity_id
_entity_poly.type
_entity_poly.pdbx_seq_one_letter_code
_entity_poly.pdbx_strand_id
1 'polypeptide(L)'
;GMNDSYVAVQGPPGTGKTYVGGKVIADLVLKHGWKVGVTSQSHKAIENILSSVIKAGVPAEQVAKDTKGTESPPWTDLEKADHLRRFIDDLAESSPGAGFVIGGTVWDLTNEKRISRGELDLVVIDEAGQYSLANTLAASIAGARLLLLGDPAQLPQVSQGTHPDPVDTSALGWLLPDDPREGRTLPASHGYFLERTWRLHPELVRPLSALAYDGELLAQEGAGDA
;
A
#
# COMPACT_ATOMS: atom_id res chain seq x y z
N GLY A 1 12.08 6.39 -15.00
CA GLY A 1 10.65 6.48 -14.67
C GLY A 1 10.01 5.11 -14.64
N MET A 2 9.05 4.93 -13.80
CA MET A 2 8.24 3.72 -13.75
C MET A 2 7.25 3.74 -14.92
N ASN A 3 7.59 3.10 -16.02
CA ASN A 3 6.62 2.84 -17.09
C ASN A 3 6.23 1.37 -17.00
N ASP A 4 4.95 1.10 -16.75
CA ASP A 4 4.36 -0.25 -16.66
C ASP A 4 5.17 -1.20 -15.77
N SER A 5 5.48 -0.74 -14.55
CA SER A 5 6.39 -1.41 -13.63
C SER A 5 5.91 -1.28 -12.18
N TYR A 6 6.69 -1.80 -11.25
CA TYR A 6 6.42 -1.68 -9.81
C TYR A 6 7.59 -1.04 -9.06
N VAL A 7 7.28 -0.53 -7.86
CA VAL A 7 8.25 -0.24 -6.81
C VAL A 7 7.82 -1.00 -5.55
N ALA A 8 8.75 -1.73 -4.97
CA ALA A 8 8.54 -2.41 -3.71
C ALA A 8 9.29 -1.69 -2.58
N VAL A 9 8.65 -1.58 -1.41
CA VAL A 9 9.22 -0.98 -0.21
C VAL A 9 8.99 -1.91 0.96
N GLN A 10 10.06 -2.56 1.40
CA GLN A 10 10.08 -3.30 2.64
C GLN A 10 10.34 -2.32 3.79
N GLY A 11 9.46 -2.31 4.76
CA GLY A 11 9.63 -1.52 5.96
C GLY A 11 9.25 -2.31 7.20
N PRO A 12 10.21 -2.64 8.05
CA PRO A 12 9.97 -3.22 9.37
C PRO A 12 8.99 -2.41 10.23
N PRO A 13 8.50 -2.97 11.34
CA PRO A 13 7.60 -2.24 12.24
C PRO A 13 8.18 -0.91 12.70
N GLY A 14 7.37 0.16 12.62
CA GLY A 14 7.76 1.49 13.08
C GLY A 14 8.66 2.29 12.15
N THR A 15 8.94 1.81 10.93
CA THR A 15 9.78 2.55 9.95
C THR A 15 9.03 3.64 9.18
N GLY A 16 7.71 3.80 9.42
CA GLY A 16 6.93 4.88 8.81
C GLY A 16 6.42 4.59 7.41
N LYS A 17 6.26 3.32 6.99
CA LYS A 17 5.72 2.94 5.67
C LYS A 17 4.48 3.76 5.27
N THR A 18 3.45 3.74 6.10
CA THR A 18 2.18 4.44 5.84
C THR A 18 2.36 5.96 5.71
N TYR A 19 3.27 6.55 6.51
CA TYR A 19 3.58 7.97 6.44
C TYR A 19 4.30 8.33 5.13
N VAL A 20 5.32 7.57 4.77
CA VAL A 20 6.07 7.77 3.51
C VAL A 20 5.15 7.52 2.33
N GLY A 21 4.40 6.42 2.35
CA GLY A 21 3.41 6.08 1.31
C GLY A 21 2.37 7.19 1.12
N GLY A 22 1.80 7.71 2.22
CA GLY A 22 0.86 8.82 2.17
C GLY A 22 1.43 10.09 1.54
N LYS A 23 2.69 10.44 1.85
CA LYS A 23 3.37 11.59 1.22
C LYS A 23 3.65 11.37 -0.27
N VAL A 24 4.12 10.20 -0.65
CA VAL A 24 4.36 9.86 -2.06
C VAL A 24 3.06 9.95 -2.86
N ILE A 25 1.98 9.35 -2.34
CA ILE A 25 0.65 9.42 -2.98
C ILE A 25 0.20 10.88 -3.10
N ALA A 26 0.31 11.67 -2.03
CA ALA A 26 -0.09 13.07 -2.05
C ALA A 26 0.69 13.89 -3.10
N ASP A 27 1.99 13.69 -3.20
CA ASP A 27 2.82 14.36 -4.22
C ASP A 27 2.39 13.98 -5.65
N LEU A 28 2.12 12.69 -5.90
CA LEU A 28 1.66 12.21 -7.21
C LEU A 28 0.29 12.79 -7.59
N VAL A 29 -0.64 12.84 -6.65
CA VAL A 29 -1.98 13.39 -6.85
C VAL A 29 -1.93 14.90 -7.07
N LEU A 30 -1.26 15.64 -6.18
CA LEU A 30 -1.28 17.10 -6.18
C LEU A 30 -0.41 17.72 -7.27
N LYS A 31 0.76 17.14 -7.55
CA LYS A 31 1.72 17.71 -8.51
C LYS A 31 1.58 17.15 -9.93
N HIS A 32 1.05 15.93 -10.05
CA HIS A 32 1.02 15.22 -11.32
C HIS A 32 -0.40 14.81 -11.75
N GLY A 33 -1.43 15.07 -10.94
CA GLY A 33 -2.81 14.73 -11.27
C GLY A 33 -3.08 13.23 -11.35
N TRP A 34 -2.29 12.40 -10.63
CA TRP A 34 -2.41 10.95 -10.74
C TRP A 34 -3.68 10.42 -10.08
N LYS A 35 -4.26 9.40 -10.71
CA LYS A 35 -5.40 8.61 -10.24
C LYS A 35 -4.85 7.40 -9.49
N VAL A 36 -5.04 7.36 -8.17
CA VAL A 36 -4.42 6.36 -7.31
C VAL A 36 -5.47 5.47 -6.65
N GLY A 37 -5.33 4.15 -6.79
CA GLY A 37 -6.10 3.15 -6.04
C GLY A 37 -5.27 2.64 -4.87
N VAL A 38 -5.89 2.52 -3.69
CA VAL A 38 -5.27 1.96 -2.49
C VAL A 38 -6.04 0.72 -2.04
N THR A 39 -5.33 -0.39 -1.85
CA THR A 39 -5.90 -1.62 -1.30
C THR A 39 -5.00 -2.22 -0.22
N SER A 40 -5.58 -3.06 0.62
CA SER A 40 -4.88 -3.79 1.68
C SER A 40 -5.73 -4.97 2.15
N GLN A 41 -5.18 -5.81 3.04
CA GLN A 41 -5.89 -6.93 3.67
C GLN A 41 -7.07 -6.49 4.56
N SER A 42 -7.03 -5.28 5.12
CA SER A 42 -8.07 -4.79 6.00
C SER A 42 -8.55 -3.40 5.63
N HIS A 43 -9.85 -3.14 5.84
CA HIS A 43 -10.40 -1.79 5.69
C HIS A 43 -9.66 -0.76 6.55
N LYS A 44 -9.24 -1.15 7.74
CA LYS A 44 -8.50 -0.26 8.66
C LYS A 44 -7.14 0.15 8.10
N ALA A 45 -6.41 -0.74 7.45
CA ALA A 45 -5.15 -0.41 6.82
C ALA A 45 -5.35 0.58 5.65
N ILE A 46 -6.37 0.34 4.80
CA ILE A 46 -6.75 1.29 3.75
C ILE A 46 -7.05 2.67 4.35
N GLU A 47 -7.88 2.74 5.39
CA GLU A 47 -8.25 3.98 6.08
C GLU A 47 -7.07 4.74 6.68
N ASN A 48 -6.08 4.02 7.19
CA ASN A 48 -4.85 4.62 7.71
C ASN A 48 -4.04 5.32 6.59
N ILE A 49 -3.92 4.69 5.42
CA ILE A 49 -3.26 5.32 4.25
C ILE A 49 -4.07 6.54 3.78
N LEU A 50 -5.39 6.42 3.61
CA LEU A 50 -6.23 7.54 3.17
C LEU A 50 -6.13 8.73 4.14
N SER A 51 -6.15 8.44 5.45
CA SER A 51 -5.95 9.47 6.49
C SER A 51 -4.55 10.12 6.39
N SER A 52 -3.52 9.33 6.07
CA SER A 52 -2.16 9.84 5.88
C SER A 52 -2.06 10.74 4.63
N VAL A 53 -2.75 10.37 3.56
CA VAL A 53 -2.82 11.14 2.31
C VAL A 53 -3.51 12.50 2.54
N ILE A 54 -4.63 12.53 3.25
CA ILE A 54 -5.32 13.77 3.61
C ILE A 54 -4.43 14.65 4.51
N LYS A 55 -3.77 14.07 5.52
CA LYS A 55 -2.80 14.79 6.36
C LYS A 55 -1.61 15.33 5.58
N ALA A 56 -1.26 14.71 4.46
CA ALA A 56 -0.21 15.18 3.56
C ALA A 56 -0.67 16.28 2.59
N GLY A 57 -1.96 16.67 2.64
CA GLY A 57 -2.50 17.86 1.95
C GLY A 57 -3.44 17.57 0.80
N VAL A 58 -3.77 16.31 0.48
CA VAL A 58 -4.80 16.02 -0.53
C VAL A 58 -6.17 16.43 0.02
N PRO A 59 -6.95 17.23 -0.71
CA PRO A 59 -8.30 17.62 -0.30
C PRO A 59 -9.19 16.40 -0.08
N ALA A 60 -10.02 16.44 0.95
CA ALA A 60 -10.89 15.33 1.33
C ALA A 60 -11.87 14.93 0.22
N GLU A 61 -12.31 15.89 -0.58
CA GLU A 61 -13.16 15.71 -1.76
C GLU A 61 -12.49 14.99 -2.94
N GLN A 62 -11.15 14.87 -2.92
CA GLN A 62 -10.37 14.07 -3.89
C GLN A 62 -10.05 12.67 -3.36
N VAL A 63 -10.54 12.32 -2.17
CA VAL A 63 -10.33 11.00 -1.56
C VAL A 63 -11.68 10.34 -1.34
N ALA A 64 -11.83 9.08 -1.74
CA ALA A 64 -13.09 8.36 -1.61
C ALA A 64 -12.89 6.88 -1.19
N LYS A 65 -13.83 6.35 -0.42
CA LYS A 65 -13.89 4.93 -0.03
C LYS A 65 -15.30 4.54 0.41
N ASP A 66 -15.71 3.31 0.10
CA ASP A 66 -16.90 2.68 0.70
C ASP A 66 -16.60 2.38 2.19
N THR A 67 -17.28 3.13 3.07
CA THR A 67 -17.08 3.04 4.51
C THR A 67 -18.27 2.36 5.15
N LYS A 68 -18.28 1.04 5.16
CA LYS A 68 -19.36 0.26 5.78
C LYS A 68 -19.47 0.56 7.27
N GLY A 69 -20.30 1.54 7.64
CA GLY A 69 -20.70 1.78 9.01
C GLY A 69 -19.72 2.57 9.89
N THR A 70 -18.77 3.30 9.34
CA THR A 70 -17.92 4.22 10.10
C THR A 70 -18.60 5.58 10.20
N GLU A 71 -18.67 6.14 11.40
CA GLU A 71 -19.23 7.47 11.64
C GLU A 71 -18.34 8.54 10.96
N SER A 72 -18.91 9.34 10.06
CA SER A 72 -18.35 10.55 9.46
C SER A 72 -16.85 10.44 9.06
N PRO A 73 -16.50 9.67 8.02
CA PRO A 73 -15.13 9.60 7.56
C PRO A 73 -14.64 10.96 7.04
N PRO A 74 -13.33 11.25 7.10
CA PRO A 74 -12.77 12.50 6.57
C PRO A 74 -12.70 12.54 5.03
N TRP A 75 -13.08 11.48 4.32
CA TRP A 75 -13.13 11.37 2.85
C TRP A 75 -14.57 11.22 2.37
N THR A 76 -14.79 11.29 1.07
CA THR A 76 -16.09 11.03 0.45
C THR A 76 -16.50 9.58 0.65
N ASP A 77 -17.62 9.36 1.34
CA ASP A 77 -18.16 8.02 1.58
C ASP A 77 -18.95 7.52 0.36
N LEU A 78 -18.62 6.32 -0.07
CA LEU A 78 -19.24 5.65 -1.21
C LEU A 78 -20.19 4.56 -0.70
N GLU A 79 -21.38 4.95 -0.25
CA GLU A 79 -22.36 4.02 0.33
C GLU A 79 -22.81 2.89 -0.62
N LYS A 80 -22.71 3.09 -1.94
CA LYS A 80 -23.17 2.14 -2.97
C LYS A 80 -22.13 1.90 -4.04
N ALA A 81 -22.25 0.76 -4.68
CA ALA A 81 -21.31 0.30 -5.71
C ALA A 81 -21.16 1.26 -6.92
N ASP A 82 -22.23 1.94 -7.31
CA ASP A 82 -22.25 2.90 -8.41
C ASP A 82 -21.71 4.28 -8.03
N HIS A 83 -21.57 4.58 -6.72
CA HIS A 83 -21.08 5.87 -6.25
C HIS A 83 -19.60 6.08 -6.60
N LEU A 84 -18.80 5.01 -6.70
CA LEU A 84 -17.39 5.15 -7.09
C LEU A 84 -17.25 5.67 -8.52
N ARG A 85 -18.04 5.11 -9.45
CA ARG A 85 -18.01 5.59 -10.84
C ARG A 85 -18.45 7.05 -10.93
N ARG A 86 -19.52 7.41 -10.23
CA ARG A 86 -19.99 8.81 -10.17
C ARG A 86 -18.95 9.74 -9.58
N PHE A 87 -18.31 9.36 -8.47
CA PHE A 87 -17.22 10.15 -7.87
C PHE A 87 -16.12 10.47 -8.89
N ILE A 88 -15.69 9.48 -9.67
CA ILE A 88 -14.64 9.66 -10.69
C ILE A 88 -15.15 10.60 -11.80
N ASP A 89 -16.38 10.40 -12.28
CA ASP A 89 -16.96 11.19 -13.35
C ASP A 89 -17.21 12.63 -12.92
N ASP A 90 -17.81 12.85 -11.74
CA ASP A 90 -18.09 14.17 -11.16
C ASP A 90 -16.78 14.97 -10.92
N LEU A 91 -15.72 14.29 -10.48
CA LEU A 91 -14.43 14.95 -10.30
C LEU A 91 -13.78 15.32 -11.63
N ALA A 92 -13.89 14.46 -12.63
CA ALA A 92 -13.39 14.73 -13.97
C ALA A 92 -14.10 15.94 -14.63
N GLU A 93 -15.40 16.13 -14.34
CA GLU A 93 -16.18 17.27 -14.81
C GLU A 93 -15.89 18.55 -14.04
N SER A 94 -15.87 18.49 -12.71
CA SER A 94 -15.69 19.67 -11.83
C SER A 94 -14.25 20.19 -11.77
N SER A 95 -13.28 19.31 -11.92
CA SER A 95 -11.86 19.63 -11.79
C SER A 95 -11.02 18.84 -12.83
N PRO A 96 -11.10 19.22 -14.12
CA PRO A 96 -10.39 18.52 -15.19
C PRO A 96 -8.89 18.45 -14.93
N GLY A 97 -8.33 17.23 -14.95
CA GLY A 97 -6.91 16.99 -14.68
C GLY A 97 -6.53 16.89 -13.19
N ALA A 98 -7.46 17.04 -12.27
CA ALA A 98 -7.21 16.78 -10.86
C ALA A 98 -6.98 15.29 -10.62
N GLY A 99 -5.97 14.97 -9.80
CA GLY A 99 -5.76 13.62 -9.32
C GLY A 99 -6.74 13.26 -8.20
N PHE A 100 -6.83 11.98 -7.89
CA PHE A 100 -7.65 11.48 -6.80
C PHE A 100 -7.09 10.22 -6.16
N VAL A 101 -7.61 9.88 -4.98
CA VAL A 101 -7.29 8.62 -4.30
C VAL A 101 -8.58 7.88 -3.97
N ILE A 102 -8.66 6.62 -4.35
CA ILE A 102 -9.75 5.73 -3.99
C ILE A 102 -9.25 4.56 -3.14
N GLY A 103 -9.92 4.31 -2.03
CA GLY A 103 -9.67 3.12 -1.21
C GLY A 103 -10.68 2.03 -1.51
N GLY A 104 -10.21 0.80 -1.74
CA GLY A 104 -11.09 -0.32 -2.04
C GLY A 104 -10.44 -1.67 -1.78
N THR A 105 -11.26 -2.70 -1.76
CA THR A 105 -10.80 -4.10 -1.74
C THR A 105 -10.35 -4.53 -3.12
N VAL A 106 -9.70 -5.72 -3.22
CA VAL A 106 -9.38 -6.31 -4.54
C VAL A 106 -10.63 -6.45 -5.42
N TRP A 107 -11.77 -6.77 -4.82
CA TRP A 107 -13.06 -6.89 -5.52
C TRP A 107 -13.53 -5.58 -6.13
N ASP A 108 -13.24 -4.45 -5.48
CA ASP A 108 -13.56 -3.13 -6.01
C ASP A 108 -12.67 -2.79 -7.20
N LEU A 109 -11.35 -3.09 -7.10
CA LEU A 109 -10.36 -2.83 -8.14
C LEU A 109 -10.50 -3.74 -9.36
N THR A 110 -11.07 -4.93 -9.20
CA THR A 110 -11.30 -5.88 -10.30
C THR A 110 -12.67 -5.78 -10.94
N ASN A 111 -13.57 -4.97 -10.38
CA ASN A 111 -14.91 -4.78 -10.91
C ASN A 111 -14.93 -3.69 -11.98
N GLU A 112 -14.96 -4.08 -13.26
CA GLU A 112 -14.95 -3.16 -14.40
C GLU A 112 -16.15 -2.17 -14.44
N LYS A 113 -17.22 -2.45 -13.68
CA LYS A 113 -18.31 -1.49 -13.50
C LYS A 113 -17.97 -0.35 -12.56
N ARG A 114 -16.92 -0.51 -11.76
CA ARG A 114 -16.43 0.49 -10.80
C ARG A 114 -15.19 1.21 -11.31
N ILE A 115 -14.21 0.44 -11.77
CA ILE A 115 -12.92 0.92 -12.26
C ILE A 115 -12.59 0.14 -13.52
N SER A 116 -12.37 0.83 -14.63
CA SER A 116 -11.99 0.20 -15.88
C SER A 116 -10.53 -0.30 -15.81
N ARG A 117 -10.19 -1.27 -16.64
CA ARG A 117 -8.81 -1.78 -16.71
C ARG A 117 -7.86 -0.65 -17.11
N GLY A 118 -6.76 -0.53 -16.34
CA GLY A 118 -5.74 0.49 -16.60
C GLY A 118 -6.18 1.93 -16.38
N GLU A 119 -7.33 2.16 -15.73
CA GLU A 119 -7.87 3.51 -15.49
C GLU A 119 -7.03 4.31 -14.49
N LEU A 120 -6.37 3.61 -13.57
CA LEU A 120 -5.54 4.21 -12.54
C LEU A 120 -4.09 4.35 -13.01
N ASP A 121 -3.44 5.43 -12.65
CA ASP A 121 -2.00 5.63 -12.88
C ASP A 121 -1.16 4.75 -11.95
N LEU A 122 -1.67 4.49 -10.73
CA LEU A 122 -0.98 3.72 -9.70
C LEU A 122 -1.99 2.92 -8.86
N VAL A 123 -1.65 1.67 -8.58
CA VAL A 123 -2.27 0.88 -7.52
C VAL A 123 -1.26 0.72 -6.39
N VAL A 124 -1.66 1.10 -5.17
CA VAL A 124 -0.88 0.95 -3.94
C VAL A 124 -1.43 -0.22 -3.15
N ILE A 125 -0.58 -1.16 -2.80
CA ILE A 125 -0.91 -2.29 -1.93
C ILE A 125 -0.18 -2.10 -0.61
N ASP A 126 -0.92 -1.75 0.43
CA ASP A 126 -0.38 -1.69 1.79
C ASP A 126 -0.48 -3.07 2.45
N GLU A 127 0.42 -3.33 3.38
CA GLU A 127 0.62 -4.66 3.97
C GLU A 127 0.90 -5.76 2.91
N ALA A 128 1.67 -5.42 1.88
CA ALA A 128 2.01 -6.31 0.77
C ALA A 128 2.83 -7.54 1.20
N GLY A 129 3.38 -7.56 2.41
CA GLY A 129 3.96 -8.75 3.05
C GLY A 129 2.91 -9.77 3.49
N GLN A 130 1.63 -9.36 3.60
CA GLN A 130 0.49 -10.20 3.96
C GLN A 130 -0.52 -10.32 2.80
N TYR A 131 -0.29 -9.69 1.67
CA TYR A 131 -1.20 -9.65 0.54
C TYR A 131 -0.75 -10.68 -0.51
N SER A 132 -1.61 -11.66 -0.81
CA SER A 132 -1.22 -12.76 -1.71
C SER A 132 -0.83 -12.27 -3.11
N LEU A 133 0.08 -12.99 -3.75
CA LEU A 133 0.50 -12.70 -5.12
C LEU A 133 -0.69 -12.74 -6.09
N ALA A 134 -1.62 -13.69 -5.90
CA ALA A 134 -2.83 -13.78 -6.71
C ALA A 134 -3.70 -12.53 -6.61
N ASN A 135 -3.96 -12.04 -5.39
CA ASN A 135 -4.71 -10.79 -5.20
C ASN A 135 -3.96 -9.57 -5.72
N THR A 136 -2.62 -9.57 -5.61
CA THR A 136 -1.77 -8.50 -6.17
C THR A 136 -1.92 -8.43 -7.68
N LEU A 137 -1.81 -9.56 -8.37
CA LEU A 137 -1.99 -9.64 -9.82
C LEU A 137 -3.43 -9.25 -10.22
N ALA A 138 -4.44 -9.69 -9.46
CA ALA A 138 -5.81 -9.27 -9.72
C ALA A 138 -5.98 -7.75 -9.58
N ALA A 139 -5.50 -7.14 -8.49
CA ALA A 139 -5.60 -5.69 -8.28
C ALA A 139 -4.81 -4.89 -9.33
N SER A 140 -3.69 -5.43 -9.84
CA SER A 140 -2.82 -4.73 -10.79
C SER A 140 -3.49 -4.39 -12.12
N ILE A 141 -4.55 -5.12 -12.50
CA ILE A 141 -5.27 -4.83 -13.75
C ILE A 141 -5.96 -3.47 -13.76
N ALA A 142 -6.22 -2.88 -12.60
CA ALA A 142 -6.85 -1.56 -12.47
C ALA A 142 -5.90 -0.40 -12.82
N GLY A 143 -4.59 -0.60 -12.77
CA GLY A 143 -3.62 0.49 -12.96
C GLY A 143 -2.39 0.12 -13.78
N ALA A 144 -1.68 1.16 -14.22
CA ALA A 144 -0.48 1.01 -15.04
C ALA A 144 0.78 0.69 -14.22
N ARG A 145 0.77 0.98 -12.90
CA ARG A 145 1.93 0.85 -12.01
C ARG A 145 1.52 0.32 -10.66
N LEU A 146 2.47 -0.32 -9.95
CA LEU A 146 2.26 -0.81 -8.58
C LEU A 146 3.24 -0.14 -7.60
N LEU A 147 2.74 0.17 -6.40
CA LEU A 147 3.54 0.46 -5.23
C LEU A 147 3.19 -0.57 -4.14
N LEU A 148 4.16 -1.39 -3.79
CA LEU A 148 4.02 -2.42 -2.77
C LEU A 148 4.67 -1.93 -1.49
N LEU A 149 3.87 -1.73 -0.44
CA LEU A 149 4.34 -1.32 0.89
C LEU A 149 4.07 -2.45 1.88
N GLY A 150 5.06 -2.90 2.61
CA GLY A 150 4.83 -3.98 3.57
C GLY A 150 6.11 -4.48 4.22
N ASP A 151 5.99 -5.63 4.86
CA ASP A 151 7.11 -6.32 5.47
C ASP A 151 6.88 -7.83 5.40
N PRO A 152 7.63 -8.55 4.57
CA PRO A 152 7.49 -9.99 4.41
C PRO A 152 7.98 -10.80 5.62
N ALA A 153 8.75 -10.19 6.54
CA ALA A 153 9.17 -10.81 7.80
C ALA A 153 8.08 -10.82 8.88
N GLN A 154 6.95 -10.11 8.64
CA GLN A 154 5.78 -10.19 9.50
C GLN A 154 4.97 -11.45 9.20
N LEU A 155 3.98 -11.74 10.09
CA LEU A 155 3.13 -12.91 9.95
C LEU A 155 2.48 -12.96 8.55
N PRO A 156 2.53 -14.12 7.88
CA PRO A 156 1.90 -14.28 6.58
C PRO A 156 0.37 -14.20 6.69
N GLN A 157 -0.28 -14.04 5.54
CA GLN A 157 -1.74 -14.13 5.45
C GLN A 157 -2.23 -15.48 5.93
N VAL A 158 -3.32 -15.49 6.72
CA VAL A 158 -4.02 -16.72 7.08
C VAL A 158 -4.85 -17.18 5.87
N SER A 159 -4.44 -18.28 5.25
CA SER A 159 -5.23 -18.93 4.20
C SER A 159 -6.22 -19.93 4.81
N GLN A 160 -7.46 -20.00 4.28
CA GLN A 160 -8.47 -20.98 4.70
C GLN A 160 -8.34 -22.32 3.99
N GLY A 161 -7.36 -22.45 3.10
CA GLY A 161 -7.11 -23.66 2.32
C GLY A 161 -5.66 -23.77 1.93
N THR A 162 -5.28 -24.89 1.32
CA THR A 162 -3.95 -25.08 0.73
C THR A 162 -4.06 -24.83 -0.76
N HIS A 163 -3.29 -23.89 -1.27
CA HIS A 163 -3.19 -23.61 -2.69
C HIS A 163 -1.82 -24.03 -3.23
N PRO A 164 -1.71 -24.32 -4.53
CA PRO A 164 -0.42 -24.54 -5.15
C PRO A 164 0.46 -23.28 -5.07
N ASP A 165 1.75 -23.47 -4.87
CA ASP A 165 2.70 -22.35 -4.98
C ASP A 165 2.65 -21.77 -6.41
N PRO A 166 2.77 -20.43 -6.56
CA PRO A 166 2.99 -19.40 -5.54
C PRO A 166 1.72 -18.61 -5.13
N VAL A 167 0.53 -19.18 -5.23
CA VAL A 167 -0.76 -18.47 -5.07
C VAL A 167 -0.85 -17.72 -3.73
N ASP A 168 -0.46 -18.39 -2.64
CA ASP A 168 -0.52 -17.84 -1.29
C ASP A 168 0.77 -17.10 -0.86
N THR A 169 1.83 -17.14 -1.69
CA THR A 169 3.03 -16.35 -1.43
C THR A 169 2.67 -14.87 -1.40
N SER A 170 3.21 -14.12 -0.45
CA SER A 170 2.95 -12.68 -0.41
C SER A 170 3.65 -11.95 -1.55
N ALA A 171 3.09 -10.80 -1.98
CA ALA A 171 3.67 -10.00 -3.05
C ALA A 171 5.13 -9.60 -2.79
N LEU A 172 5.46 -9.19 -1.56
CA LEU A 172 6.84 -8.87 -1.18
C LEU A 172 7.69 -10.12 -0.97
N GLY A 173 7.11 -11.20 -0.44
CA GLY A 173 7.81 -12.48 -0.28
C GLY A 173 8.30 -13.05 -1.61
N TRP A 174 7.54 -12.86 -2.68
CA TRP A 174 7.92 -13.26 -4.04
C TRP A 174 9.16 -12.53 -4.58
N LEU A 175 9.48 -11.35 -4.03
CA LEU A 175 10.61 -10.52 -4.45
C LEU A 175 11.88 -10.75 -3.61
N LEU A 176 11.77 -11.52 -2.54
CA LEU A 176 12.93 -11.94 -1.74
C LEU A 176 13.71 -13.07 -2.44
N PRO A 177 14.98 -13.26 -2.09
CA PRO A 177 15.72 -14.44 -2.53
C PRO A 177 15.02 -15.74 -2.08
N ASP A 178 15.06 -16.76 -2.93
CA ASP A 178 14.49 -18.08 -2.62
C ASP A 178 15.22 -18.76 -1.45
N ASP A 179 16.53 -18.55 -1.34
CA ASP A 179 17.33 -19.04 -0.22
C ASP A 179 17.50 -17.94 0.84
N PRO A 180 16.96 -18.14 2.06
CA PRO A 180 17.14 -17.15 3.14
C PRO A 180 18.59 -16.87 3.53
N ARG A 181 19.55 -17.69 3.07
CA ARG A 181 20.99 -17.44 3.26
C ARG A 181 21.53 -16.37 2.31
N GLU A 182 20.84 -16.10 1.21
CA GLU A 182 21.18 -15.04 0.25
C GLU A 182 20.66 -13.66 0.68
N GLY A 183 19.75 -13.62 1.67
CA GLY A 183 19.21 -12.40 2.27
C GLY A 183 17.75 -12.55 2.67
N ARG A 184 17.34 -11.74 3.65
CA ARG A 184 15.96 -11.63 4.16
C ARG A 184 15.38 -10.24 3.93
N THR A 185 16.21 -9.35 3.40
CA THR A 185 15.81 -8.00 3.01
C THR A 185 15.65 -7.91 1.50
N LEU A 186 14.81 -6.96 1.07
CA LEU A 186 14.52 -6.77 -0.35
C LEU A 186 15.79 -6.32 -1.08
N PRO A 187 16.22 -7.04 -2.13
CA PRO A 187 17.38 -6.63 -2.92
C PRO A 187 17.18 -5.23 -3.52
N ALA A 188 18.23 -4.41 -3.55
CA ALA A 188 18.18 -3.05 -4.10
C ALA A 188 17.76 -3.01 -5.59
N SER A 189 17.91 -4.12 -6.32
CA SER A 189 17.40 -4.29 -7.69
C SER A 189 15.87 -4.43 -7.77
N HIS A 190 15.21 -4.84 -6.68
CA HIS A 190 13.77 -5.07 -6.62
C HIS A 190 13.01 -3.97 -5.88
N GLY A 191 13.69 -3.14 -5.08
CA GLY A 191 13.03 -2.07 -4.34
C GLY A 191 13.89 -1.41 -3.28
N TYR A 192 13.23 -0.94 -2.23
CA TYR A 192 13.83 -0.20 -1.14
C TYR A 192 13.59 -0.87 0.20
N PHE A 193 14.59 -0.82 1.08
CA PHE A 193 14.48 -1.20 2.48
C PHE A 193 14.50 0.07 3.36
N LEU A 194 13.51 0.20 4.27
CA LEU A 194 13.47 1.30 5.24
C LEU A 194 14.25 0.90 6.48
N GLU A 195 15.47 1.36 6.60
CA GLU A 195 16.44 0.93 7.60
C GLU A 195 16.18 1.43 9.03
N ARG A 196 15.35 2.48 9.24
CA ARG A 196 15.21 3.14 10.54
C ARG A 196 13.83 2.98 11.15
N THR A 197 13.77 2.37 12.34
CA THR A 197 12.54 2.33 13.13
C THR A 197 12.48 3.45 14.16
N TRP A 198 11.32 4.12 14.24
CA TRP A 198 11.01 5.19 15.18
C TRP A 198 10.29 4.67 16.42
N ARG A 199 9.90 3.40 16.42
CA ARG A 199 9.03 2.79 17.44
C ARG A 199 9.79 1.90 18.40
N LEU A 200 10.75 1.14 17.90
CA LEU A 200 11.40 0.09 18.67
C LEU A 200 12.61 0.60 19.41
N HIS A 201 12.69 0.27 20.71
CA HIS A 201 13.86 0.57 21.53
C HIS A 201 15.14 -0.09 20.97
N PRO A 202 16.32 0.57 21.02
CA PRO A 202 17.57 0.06 20.44
C PRO A 202 17.94 -1.36 20.89
N GLU A 203 17.69 -1.70 22.16
CA GLU A 203 17.98 -3.04 22.70
C GLU A 203 17.13 -4.15 22.05
N LEU A 204 15.90 -3.82 21.60
CA LEU A 204 15.05 -4.76 20.87
C LEU A 204 15.40 -4.81 19.38
N VAL A 205 15.85 -3.71 18.82
CA VAL A 205 16.21 -3.63 17.39
C VAL A 205 17.41 -4.52 17.08
N ARG A 206 18.44 -4.52 17.92
CA ARG A 206 19.68 -5.29 17.67
C ARG A 206 19.42 -6.79 17.39
N PRO A 207 18.77 -7.55 18.30
CA PRO A 207 18.48 -8.97 18.05
C PRO A 207 17.49 -9.18 16.90
N LEU A 208 16.47 -8.31 16.78
CA LEU A 208 15.48 -8.39 15.72
C LEU A 208 16.11 -8.16 14.35
N SER A 209 16.99 -7.18 14.23
CA SER A 209 17.71 -6.84 13.00
C SER A 209 18.57 -8.01 12.53
N ALA A 210 19.35 -8.59 13.43
CA ALA A 210 20.19 -9.76 13.11
C ALA A 210 19.36 -11.00 12.73
N LEU A 211 18.19 -11.19 13.36
CA LEU A 211 17.36 -12.37 13.15
C LEU A 211 16.54 -12.29 11.84
N ALA A 212 16.00 -11.13 11.49
CA ALA A 212 14.97 -10.98 10.47
C ALA A 212 15.32 -10.02 9.32
N TYR A 213 16.37 -9.17 9.49
CA TYR A 213 16.68 -8.09 8.54
C TYR A 213 18.17 -7.98 8.23
N ASP A 214 18.92 -9.06 8.34
CA ASP A 214 20.35 -9.17 7.97
C ASP A 214 21.25 -8.12 8.65
N GLY A 215 20.82 -7.58 9.77
CA GLY A 215 21.53 -6.51 10.48
C GLY A 215 21.25 -5.08 9.98
N GLU A 216 20.40 -4.92 8.97
CA GLU A 216 20.17 -3.63 8.31
C GLU A 216 19.17 -2.72 9.04
N LEU A 217 18.33 -3.26 9.95
CA LEU A 217 17.38 -2.45 10.72
C LEU A 217 18.10 -1.73 11.88
N LEU A 218 17.95 -0.42 11.92
CA LEU A 218 18.54 0.47 12.93
C LEU A 218 17.45 1.17 13.75
N ALA A 219 17.71 1.41 15.03
CA ALA A 219 16.87 2.29 15.83
C ALA A 219 17.17 3.76 15.48
N GLN A 220 16.13 4.58 15.35
CA GLN A 220 16.30 6.03 15.31
C GLN A 220 16.70 6.53 16.71
N GLU A 221 17.55 7.53 16.77
CA GLU A 221 17.91 8.19 18.04
C GLU A 221 16.66 8.69 18.78
N GLY A 222 16.51 8.34 20.06
CA GLY A 222 15.29 8.62 20.84
C GLY A 222 14.10 7.67 20.56
N ALA A 223 14.29 6.62 19.78
CA ALA A 223 13.22 5.62 19.56
C ALA A 223 12.99 4.81 20.86
N GLY A 224 11.71 4.66 21.21
CA GLY A 224 11.29 3.90 22.39
C GLY A 224 11.26 4.70 23.70
N ASP A 225 11.56 5.98 23.67
CA ASP A 225 11.51 6.88 24.86
C ASP A 225 10.11 7.47 25.08
N ALA A 226 9.09 7.09 24.31
CA ALA A 226 7.72 7.60 24.35
C ALA A 226 6.74 6.64 25.03
#